data_c514199190342c16414f751f2fabf5ce
#
_entry.id   c514199190342c16414f751f2fabf5ce
#
_cell.length_a   1.000
_cell.length_b   1.000
_cell.length_c   1.000
_cell.angle_alpha   90.00
_cell.angle_beta   90.00
_cell.angle_gamma   90.00
#
_symmetry.space_group_name_H-M   'P 1'
#
loop_
_entity.id
_entity.type
_entity.pdbx_description
1 polymer ?
#
loop_
_entity_poly.entity_id
_entity_poly.type
_entity_poly.pdbx_seq_one_letter_code
_entity_poly.pdbx_strand_id
1 'polypeptide(L)'
;MKRKILLVTLGFIVLAIIGYFIFSSNKDLLPLVKNRNLNVKKTVQVVSPKVLASTAISSTQLCVLEPFEKAELNSRLPGIVKKITKNIGDKIKVNEILLELDVPDVKADVELKKQIVKQKEIEYKTGQAILERAKAGIIAANSRIKQAESSLIQANAISEFRSSRLERFKILAKDESISLGLLDEQNREFQAAIAGIEVARAGIEQAKGSLKEKELEIIVSENELANKKSAIDVAAKELHKTEAQLGMAYIKAPFDGIVSKRSADIGDFVTPPSGVAKDPILIVVSNQHLRVTARYPDTAVSGISKKTPVEINFSQYPNLIIRGNISRFSPLINAADRSIAVEVDLEMDLGEKRMLENSILLKPEQMDHLLLGITGTIKIELQNLHNAGVVPSNAVIKKNGKPVVFVVIDKKVKILPAKIEMDDGKETVILVADEKTESHWRYLNANDKVVVNRQSELVENMEVEFKEVNP
;
A
#
# COMPACT_ATOMS: atom_id res chain seq x y z
N MET A 1 -34.45 55.38 -65.30
CA MET A 1 -33.77 55.30 -64.03
C MET A 1 -33.36 56.66 -63.39
N LYS A 2 -33.22 57.74 -64.15
CA LYS A 2 -32.77 59.05 -63.61
C LYS A 2 -33.81 59.86 -62.80
N ARG A 3 -35.11 59.60 -62.93
CA ARG A 3 -36.21 60.31 -62.25
C ARG A 3 -36.49 59.81 -60.80
N LYS A 4 -36.14 58.57 -60.49
CA LYS A 4 -36.33 58.01 -59.10
C LYS A 4 -35.25 58.39 -58.12
N ILE A 5 -34.04 58.66 -58.60
CA ILE A 5 -32.89 59.08 -57.73
C ILE A 5 -33.05 60.50 -57.27
N LEU A 6 -33.65 61.38 -58.10
CA LEU A 6 -33.87 62.80 -57.75
C LEU A 6 -34.90 62.99 -56.62
N LEU A 7 -35.93 62.10 -56.57
CA LEU A 7 -36.96 62.18 -55.52
C LEU A 7 -36.46 61.69 -54.17
N VAL A 8 -35.53 60.72 -54.12
CA VAL A 8 -34.96 60.23 -52.89
C VAL A 8 -33.94 61.22 -52.27
N THR A 9 -33.19 61.91 -53.11
CA THR A 9 -32.27 62.96 -52.66
C THR A 9 -32.97 64.19 -52.10
N LEU A 10 -34.12 64.56 -52.71
CA LEU A 10 -34.94 65.67 -52.24
C LEU A 10 -35.59 65.35 -50.85
N GLY A 11 -36.02 64.08 -50.67
CA GLY A 11 -36.57 63.63 -49.40
C GLY A 11 -35.55 63.68 -48.21
N PHE A 12 -34.30 63.35 -48.50
CA PHE A 12 -33.23 63.42 -47.48
C PHE A 12 -32.85 64.86 -47.08
N ILE A 13 -32.90 65.80 -48.06
CA ILE A 13 -32.60 67.20 -47.76
C ILE A 13 -33.73 67.84 -46.94
N VAL A 14 -34.99 67.49 -47.16
CA VAL A 14 -36.13 67.97 -46.36
C VAL A 14 -36.08 67.43 -44.93
N LEU A 15 -35.74 66.14 -44.78
CA LEU A 15 -35.55 65.53 -43.42
C LEU A 15 -34.37 66.16 -42.68
N ALA A 16 -33.27 66.50 -43.34
CA ALA A 16 -32.13 67.17 -42.70
C ALA A 16 -32.46 68.59 -42.28
N ILE A 17 -33.26 69.32 -43.04
CA ILE A 17 -33.68 70.72 -42.71
C ILE A 17 -34.70 70.66 -41.54
N ILE A 18 -35.62 69.70 -41.49
CA ILE A 18 -36.55 69.52 -40.37
C ILE A 18 -35.77 69.12 -39.11
N GLY A 19 -34.80 68.26 -39.22
CA GLY A 19 -33.93 67.85 -38.08
C GLY A 19 -33.09 69.00 -37.53
N TYR A 20 -32.58 69.88 -38.43
CA TYR A 20 -31.84 71.06 -38.04
C TYR A 20 -32.74 72.08 -37.35
N PHE A 21 -33.99 72.27 -37.80
CA PHE A 21 -34.94 73.22 -37.19
C PHE A 21 -35.41 72.74 -35.81
N ILE A 22 -35.61 71.44 -35.62
CA ILE A 22 -35.97 70.88 -34.32
C ILE A 22 -34.78 70.98 -33.34
N PHE A 23 -33.53 70.79 -33.83
CA PHE A 23 -32.32 70.97 -33.01
C PHE A 23 -31.98 72.40 -32.65
N SER A 24 -32.31 73.37 -33.53
CA SER A 24 -32.05 74.81 -33.28
C SER A 24 -33.11 75.44 -32.37
N SER A 25 -34.32 74.88 -32.27
CA SER A 25 -35.42 75.44 -31.48
C SER A 25 -35.42 75.05 -29.99
N ASN A 26 -34.46 74.22 -29.57
CA ASN A 26 -34.43 73.74 -28.20
C ASN A 26 -33.28 74.26 -27.36
N LYS A 27 -32.74 75.46 -27.72
CA LYS A 27 -31.61 76.03 -26.98
C LYS A 27 -31.97 76.91 -25.77
N ASP A 28 -33.22 77.15 -25.46
CA ASP A 28 -33.60 78.08 -24.42
C ASP A 28 -34.56 77.61 -23.38
N LEU A 29 -34.38 76.32 -22.86
CA LEU A 29 -35.07 75.86 -21.68
C LEU A 29 -34.12 75.01 -20.80
N LEU A 30 -33.05 75.58 -20.28
CA LEU A 30 -32.45 75.09 -19.06
C LEU A 30 -32.96 75.94 -17.87
N PRO A 31 -33.80 75.36 -17.01
CA PRO A 31 -34.09 75.97 -15.72
C PRO A 31 -32.80 75.94 -14.92
N LEU A 32 -32.35 77.10 -14.46
CA LEU A 32 -31.36 77.28 -13.40
C LEU A 32 -31.85 76.45 -12.17
N VAL A 33 -31.41 75.21 -12.05
CA VAL A 33 -31.45 74.47 -10.80
C VAL A 33 -30.43 75.09 -9.89
N LYS A 34 -30.90 76.08 -9.13
CA LYS A 34 -30.23 76.67 -7.97
C LYS A 34 -29.83 75.56 -7.07
N ASN A 35 -28.57 75.21 -7.03
CA ASN A 35 -27.96 74.25 -6.16
C ASN A 35 -28.29 74.63 -4.71
N ARG A 36 -29.41 74.14 -4.24
CA ARG A 36 -29.76 74.20 -2.80
C ARG A 36 -28.94 73.04 -2.16
N ASN A 37 -27.77 73.39 -1.69
CA ASN A 37 -27.04 72.60 -0.74
C ASN A 37 -27.95 72.38 0.51
N LEU A 38 -28.96 71.54 0.41
CA LEU A 38 -29.58 70.96 1.56
C LEU A 38 -28.53 70.01 2.16
N ASN A 39 -27.87 70.48 3.18
CA ASN A 39 -27.04 69.66 4.05
C ASN A 39 -27.97 68.73 4.84
N VAL A 40 -28.69 67.84 4.12
CA VAL A 40 -29.50 66.79 4.73
C VAL A 40 -28.50 65.73 5.19
N LYS A 41 -28.16 65.79 6.47
CA LYS A 41 -27.39 64.73 7.10
C LYS A 41 -28.17 63.42 6.89
N LYS A 42 -27.56 62.51 6.11
CA LYS A 42 -28.19 61.19 5.87
C LYS A 42 -28.13 60.38 7.13
N THR A 43 -29.27 59.83 7.55
CA THR A 43 -29.34 58.91 8.69
C THR A 43 -29.01 57.51 8.19
N VAL A 44 -27.98 56.87 8.77
CA VAL A 44 -27.57 55.51 8.50
C VAL A 44 -27.78 54.62 9.72
N GLN A 45 -27.98 53.33 9.47
CA GLN A 45 -28.02 52.33 10.54
C GLN A 45 -26.60 51.77 10.73
N VAL A 46 -26.15 51.74 11.98
CA VAL A 46 -24.85 51.18 12.33
C VAL A 46 -25.03 50.05 13.33
N VAL A 47 -24.12 49.10 13.23
CA VAL A 47 -24.02 47.96 14.15
C VAL A 47 -22.66 48.02 14.83
N SER A 48 -22.62 47.79 16.12
CA SER A 48 -21.38 47.54 16.85
C SER A 48 -20.96 46.09 16.65
N PRO A 49 -19.72 45.84 16.21
CA PRO A 49 -19.24 44.46 16.05
C PRO A 49 -19.34 43.68 17.36
N LYS A 50 -19.87 42.45 17.28
CA LYS A 50 -19.86 41.54 18.40
C LYS A 50 -18.50 40.89 18.51
N VAL A 51 -17.71 41.31 19.51
CA VAL A 51 -16.39 40.71 19.73
C VAL A 51 -16.55 39.38 20.43
N LEU A 52 -16.16 38.28 19.75
CA LEU A 52 -16.11 36.95 20.31
C LEU A 52 -14.73 36.66 20.85
N ALA A 53 -14.62 36.22 22.11
CA ALA A 53 -13.35 35.90 22.75
C ALA A 53 -12.62 34.77 21.98
N SER A 54 -13.37 33.84 21.44
CA SER A 54 -12.88 32.82 20.50
C SER A 54 -14.00 32.43 19.55
N THR A 55 -13.71 32.40 18.26
CA THR A 55 -14.59 31.86 17.23
C THR A 55 -13.79 30.97 16.31
N ALA A 56 -14.34 29.81 15.97
CA ALA A 56 -13.66 28.85 15.09
C ALA A 56 -14.12 29.06 13.64
N ILE A 57 -13.18 29.27 12.74
CA ILE A 57 -13.46 29.08 11.32
C ILE A 57 -13.58 27.60 11.09
N SER A 58 -14.77 27.15 10.72
CA SER A 58 -15.05 25.75 10.45
C SER A 58 -15.52 25.56 9.01
N SER A 59 -15.22 24.40 8.45
CA SER A 59 -15.72 23.96 7.16
C SER A 59 -16.48 22.66 7.34
N THR A 60 -17.68 22.57 6.79
CA THR A 60 -18.52 21.38 6.86
C THR A 60 -18.65 20.79 5.47
N GLN A 61 -18.35 19.50 5.34
CA GLN A 61 -18.42 18.75 4.08
C GLN A 61 -19.19 17.45 4.27
N LEU A 62 -19.65 16.89 3.17
CA LEU A 62 -20.20 15.53 3.17
C LEU A 62 -19.08 14.53 3.37
N CYS A 63 -19.35 13.47 4.13
CA CYS A 63 -18.45 12.36 4.34
C CYS A 63 -19.16 11.03 4.09
N VAL A 64 -18.36 10.00 3.83
CA VAL A 64 -18.82 8.62 3.64
C VAL A 64 -18.08 7.74 4.64
N LEU A 65 -18.82 6.83 5.26
CA LEU A 65 -18.24 5.80 6.12
C LEU A 65 -17.85 4.59 5.28
N GLU A 66 -16.59 4.29 5.23
CA GLU A 66 -16.02 3.18 4.46
C GLU A 66 -15.34 2.16 5.40
N PRO A 67 -15.24 0.89 5.01
CA PRO A 67 -14.40 -0.04 5.76
C PRO A 67 -12.93 0.37 5.61
N PHE A 68 -12.15 0.22 6.69
CA PHE A 68 -10.70 0.45 6.62
C PHE A 68 -10.03 -0.55 5.69
N GLU A 69 -10.48 -1.82 5.74
CA GLU A 69 -10.02 -2.91 4.88
C GLU A 69 -11.22 -3.51 4.15
N LYS A 70 -11.06 -3.71 2.85
CA LYS A 70 -11.99 -4.38 1.95
C LYS A 70 -11.21 -5.36 1.09
N ALA A 71 -11.63 -6.61 1.05
CA ALA A 71 -11.05 -7.61 0.16
C ALA A 71 -12.10 -8.24 -0.74
N GLU A 72 -11.80 -8.26 -2.02
CA GLU A 72 -12.58 -8.94 -3.05
C GLU A 72 -11.96 -10.31 -3.32
N LEU A 73 -12.61 -11.35 -2.78
CA LEU A 73 -12.11 -12.72 -2.83
C LEU A 73 -12.56 -13.39 -4.12
N ASN A 74 -11.58 -13.83 -4.89
CA ASN A 74 -11.76 -14.53 -6.15
C ASN A 74 -11.12 -15.91 -6.09
N SER A 75 -11.60 -16.84 -6.93
CA SER A 75 -10.90 -18.10 -7.13
C SER A 75 -9.58 -17.88 -7.86
N ARG A 76 -8.56 -18.64 -7.45
CA ARG A 76 -7.27 -18.74 -8.17
C ARG A 76 -7.18 -19.99 -9.05
N LEU A 77 -8.16 -20.93 -8.89
CA LEU A 77 -8.25 -22.17 -9.63
C LEU A 77 -9.66 -22.30 -10.22
N PRO A 78 -9.80 -22.92 -11.39
CA PRO A 78 -11.11 -23.33 -11.87
C PRO A 78 -11.61 -24.51 -11.01
N GLY A 79 -12.89 -24.48 -10.66
CA GLY A 79 -13.49 -25.54 -9.83
C GLY A 79 -14.96 -25.28 -9.53
N ILE A 80 -15.61 -26.26 -8.93
CA ILE A 80 -17.01 -26.19 -8.50
C ILE A 80 -17.04 -25.82 -7.02
N VAL A 81 -17.91 -24.89 -6.64
CA VAL A 81 -18.12 -24.52 -5.24
C VAL A 81 -18.75 -25.72 -4.51
N LYS A 82 -17.97 -26.35 -3.64
CA LYS A 82 -18.40 -27.51 -2.86
C LYS A 82 -19.12 -27.11 -1.59
N LYS A 83 -18.61 -26.10 -0.89
CA LYS A 83 -19.12 -25.66 0.40
C LYS A 83 -18.88 -24.17 0.61
N ILE A 84 -19.86 -23.50 1.16
CA ILE A 84 -19.77 -22.11 1.66
C ILE A 84 -20.08 -22.17 3.14
N THR A 85 -19.20 -21.63 3.98
CA THR A 85 -19.32 -21.70 5.45
C THR A 85 -19.99 -20.47 6.05
N LYS A 86 -20.02 -19.35 5.30
CA LYS A 86 -20.49 -18.04 5.76
C LYS A 86 -21.44 -17.40 4.78
N ASN A 87 -22.45 -16.72 5.30
CA ASN A 87 -23.43 -15.94 4.55
C ASN A 87 -23.17 -14.44 4.71
N ILE A 88 -23.93 -13.62 3.96
CA ILE A 88 -23.89 -12.17 4.09
C ILE A 88 -24.26 -11.79 5.52
N GLY A 89 -23.46 -10.90 6.15
CA GLY A 89 -23.62 -10.43 7.52
C GLY A 89 -22.90 -11.27 8.58
N ASP A 90 -22.40 -12.48 8.24
CA ASP A 90 -21.68 -13.32 9.18
C ASP A 90 -20.31 -12.73 9.55
N LYS A 91 -19.96 -12.81 10.83
CA LYS A 91 -18.62 -12.44 11.33
C LYS A 91 -17.62 -13.55 10.96
N ILE A 92 -16.44 -13.10 10.54
CA ILE A 92 -15.33 -13.96 10.11
C ILE A 92 -14.06 -13.61 10.87
N LYS A 93 -13.18 -14.62 11.02
CA LYS A 93 -11.85 -14.45 11.61
C LYS A 93 -10.76 -14.65 10.57
N VAL A 94 -9.62 -14.01 10.78
CA VAL A 94 -8.45 -14.18 9.92
C VAL A 94 -8.09 -15.66 9.75
N ASN A 95 -7.74 -16.06 8.52
CA ASN A 95 -7.47 -17.46 8.11
C ASN A 95 -8.64 -18.45 8.21
N GLU A 96 -9.84 -18.01 8.57
CA GLU A 96 -11.04 -18.85 8.53
C GLU A 96 -11.39 -19.21 7.08
N ILE A 97 -11.72 -20.51 6.84
CA ILE A 97 -12.12 -20.97 5.51
C ILE A 97 -13.56 -20.54 5.26
N LEU A 98 -13.75 -19.69 4.25
CA LEU A 98 -15.05 -19.16 3.85
C LEU A 98 -15.72 -19.98 2.76
N LEU A 99 -14.89 -20.57 1.87
CA LEU A 99 -15.38 -21.35 0.74
C LEU A 99 -14.38 -22.45 0.39
N GLU A 100 -14.90 -23.64 0.06
CA GLU A 100 -14.15 -24.79 -0.44
C GLU A 100 -14.57 -25.09 -1.88
N LEU A 101 -13.56 -25.17 -2.77
CA LEU A 101 -13.75 -25.60 -4.16
C LEU A 101 -13.51 -27.11 -4.28
N ASP A 102 -14.31 -27.79 -5.07
CA ASP A 102 -13.98 -29.13 -5.54
C ASP A 102 -13.12 -29.02 -6.80
N VAL A 103 -11.90 -29.55 -6.69
CA VAL A 103 -10.86 -29.53 -7.71
C VAL A 103 -10.26 -30.92 -7.87
N PRO A 104 -11.01 -31.90 -8.44
CA PRO A 104 -10.61 -33.31 -8.50
C PRO A 104 -9.28 -33.50 -9.22
N ASP A 105 -9.03 -32.74 -10.28
CA ASP A 105 -7.81 -32.85 -11.08
C ASP A 105 -6.56 -32.49 -10.24
N VAL A 106 -6.63 -31.39 -9.45
CA VAL A 106 -5.51 -30.98 -8.60
C VAL A 106 -5.30 -31.99 -7.46
N LYS A 107 -6.38 -32.56 -6.89
CA LYS A 107 -6.30 -33.62 -5.88
C LYS A 107 -5.61 -34.87 -6.43
N ALA A 108 -5.97 -35.28 -7.65
CA ALA A 108 -5.34 -36.39 -8.32
C ALA A 108 -3.87 -36.17 -8.61
N ASP A 109 -3.49 -34.94 -9.02
CA ASP A 109 -2.08 -34.56 -9.26
C ASP A 109 -1.26 -34.58 -7.96
N VAL A 110 -1.79 -34.12 -6.84
CA VAL A 110 -1.14 -34.23 -5.52
C VAL A 110 -0.85 -35.69 -5.19
N GLU A 111 -1.83 -36.57 -5.40
CA GLU A 111 -1.64 -38.00 -5.10
C GLU A 111 -0.61 -38.66 -6.03
N LEU A 112 -0.62 -38.30 -7.31
CA LEU A 112 0.40 -38.74 -8.26
C LEU A 112 1.81 -38.28 -7.82
N LYS A 113 1.99 -37.01 -7.45
CA LYS A 113 3.28 -36.49 -6.97
C LYS A 113 3.75 -37.16 -5.68
N LYS A 114 2.85 -37.51 -4.78
CA LYS A 114 3.18 -38.29 -3.58
C LYS A 114 3.75 -39.67 -3.95
N GLN A 115 3.15 -40.34 -4.93
CA GLN A 115 3.66 -41.65 -5.40
C GLN A 115 5.02 -41.52 -6.06
N ILE A 116 5.29 -40.42 -6.82
CA ILE A 116 6.61 -40.15 -7.40
C ILE A 116 7.66 -39.95 -6.32
N VAL A 117 7.37 -39.19 -5.25
CA VAL A 117 8.31 -39.03 -4.11
C VAL A 117 8.63 -40.40 -3.52
N LYS A 118 7.61 -41.21 -3.24
CA LYS A 118 7.79 -42.59 -2.70
C LYS A 118 8.61 -43.48 -3.61
N GLN A 119 8.42 -43.39 -4.93
CA GLN A 119 9.24 -44.09 -5.89
C GLN A 119 10.71 -43.67 -5.78
N LYS A 120 11.00 -42.35 -5.72
CA LYS A 120 12.38 -41.85 -5.59
C LYS A 120 13.03 -42.24 -4.27
N GLU A 121 12.29 -42.35 -3.19
CA GLU A 121 12.76 -42.87 -1.92
C GLU A 121 13.18 -44.35 -2.02
N ILE A 122 12.41 -45.17 -2.77
CA ILE A 122 12.78 -46.59 -3.02
C ILE A 122 14.04 -46.65 -3.88
N GLU A 123 14.15 -45.82 -4.92
CA GLU A 123 15.38 -45.74 -5.77
C GLU A 123 16.60 -45.34 -4.93
N TYR A 124 16.47 -44.44 -3.98
CA TYR A 124 17.53 -44.06 -3.05
C TYR A 124 17.93 -45.20 -2.12
N LYS A 125 16.96 -45.93 -1.54
CA LYS A 125 17.26 -47.10 -0.72
C LYS A 125 18.00 -48.18 -1.51
N THR A 126 17.63 -48.40 -2.78
CA THR A 126 18.36 -49.27 -3.68
C THR A 126 19.79 -48.80 -3.90
N GLY A 127 20.00 -47.48 -4.07
CA GLY A 127 21.32 -46.88 -4.15
C GLY A 127 22.18 -47.11 -2.89
N GLN A 128 21.57 -46.97 -1.71
CA GLN A 128 22.24 -47.28 -0.45
C GLN A 128 22.72 -48.73 -0.39
N ALA A 129 21.89 -49.71 -0.82
CA ALA A 129 22.28 -51.11 -0.84
C ALA A 129 23.43 -51.39 -1.84
N ILE A 130 23.47 -50.68 -2.97
CA ILE A 130 24.60 -50.74 -3.93
C ILE A 130 25.89 -50.22 -3.32
N LEU A 131 25.84 -49.09 -2.62
CA LEU A 131 27.01 -48.52 -1.93
C LEU A 131 27.52 -49.46 -0.84
N GLU A 132 26.64 -50.06 -0.04
CA GLU A 132 27.03 -51.04 0.98
C GLU A 132 27.70 -52.30 0.36
N ARG A 133 27.21 -52.76 -0.81
CA ARG A 133 27.87 -53.83 -1.55
C ARG A 133 29.25 -53.40 -2.05
N ALA A 134 29.42 -52.16 -2.55
CA ALA A 134 30.70 -51.65 -2.98
C ALA A 134 31.70 -51.56 -1.80
N LYS A 135 31.26 -51.11 -0.63
CA LYS A 135 32.07 -51.11 0.60
C LYS A 135 32.51 -52.52 1.03
N ALA A 136 31.63 -53.52 0.94
CA ALA A 136 32.00 -54.90 1.18
C ALA A 136 33.08 -55.40 0.22
N GLY A 137 33.07 -54.89 -1.02
CA GLY A 137 34.14 -55.11 -2.01
C GLY A 137 35.50 -54.64 -1.58
N ILE A 138 35.62 -53.52 -0.89
CA ILE A 138 36.87 -53.02 -0.27
C ILE A 138 37.42 -53.99 0.76
N ILE A 139 36.57 -54.50 1.62
CA ILE A 139 36.93 -55.50 2.66
C ILE A 139 37.55 -56.71 2.01
N ALA A 140 36.91 -57.23 0.93
CA ALA A 140 37.42 -58.37 0.18
C ALA A 140 38.78 -58.05 -0.51
N ALA A 141 38.93 -56.88 -1.09
CA ALA A 141 40.17 -56.43 -1.72
C ALA A 141 41.32 -56.28 -0.69
N ASN A 142 41.06 -55.72 0.49
CA ASN A 142 42.03 -55.66 1.57
C ASN A 142 42.44 -57.06 2.07
N SER A 143 41.53 -58.02 2.10
CA SER A 143 41.85 -59.41 2.45
C SER A 143 42.78 -60.04 1.41
N ARG A 144 42.60 -59.75 0.12
CA ARG A 144 43.48 -60.20 -0.95
C ARG A 144 44.91 -59.60 -0.83
N ILE A 145 45.02 -58.31 -0.43
CA ILE A 145 46.32 -57.72 -0.15
C ILE A 145 47.03 -58.46 0.97
N LYS A 146 46.32 -58.73 2.11
CA LYS A 146 46.90 -59.48 3.21
C LYS A 146 47.35 -60.90 2.80
N GLN A 147 46.61 -61.54 1.91
CA GLN A 147 46.99 -62.86 1.38
C GLN A 147 48.24 -62.75 0.52
N ALA A 148 48.37 -61.73 -0.37
CA ALA A 148 49.52 -61.46 -1.18
C ALA A 148 50.76 -61.10 -0.34
N GLU A 149 50.58 -60.30 0.73
CA GLU A 149 51.63 -59.98 1.71
C GLU A 149 52.13 -61.25 2.43
N SER A 150 51.22 -62.15 2.81
CA SER A 150 51.61 -63.44 3.42
C SER A 150 52.39 -64.30 2.43
N SER A 151 52.06 -64.30 1.13
CA SER A 151 52.83 -64.96 0.09
C SER A 151 54.23 -64.36 -0.09
N LEU A 152 54.37 -63.04 0.04
CA LEU A 152 55.70 -62.37 0.03
C LEU A 152 56.55 -62.76 1.23
N ILE A 153 55.95 -62.82 2.45
CA ILE A 153 56.63 -63.30 3.66
C ILE A 153 57.14 -64.71 3.46
N GLN A 154 56.34 -65.60 2.90
CA GLN A 154 56.73 -66.97 2.56
C GLN A 154 57.90 -67.01 1.54
N ALA A 155 57.80 -66.24 0.45
CA ALA A 155 58.90 -66.15 -0.55
C ALA A 155 60.22 -65.63 0.03
N ASN A 156 60.13 -64.61 0.91
CA ASN A 156 61.30 -64.07 1.63
C ASN A 156 61.91 -65.17 2.51
N ALA A 157 61.15 -65.88 3.28
CA ALA A 157 61.67 -66.98 4.16
C ALA A 157 62.35 -68.10 3.29
N ILE A 158 61.78 -68.45 2.12
CA ILE A 158 62.39 -69.42 1.24
C ILE A 158 63.70 -68.86 0.67
N SER A 159 63.72 -67.61 0.26
CA SER A 159 64.94 -66.96 -0.25
C SER A 159 66.04 -66.90 0.82
N GLU A 160 65.74 -66.55 2.02
CA GLU A 160 66.67 -66.50 3.16
C GLU A 160 67.22 -67.89 3.45
N PHE A 161 66.36 -68.92 3.49
CA PHE A 161 66.82 -70.29 3.62
C PHE A 161 67.77 -70.68 2.50
N ARG A 162 67.43 -70.39 1.19
CA ARG A 162 68.30 -70.70 0.04
C ARG A 162 69.62 -69.94 0.03
N SER A 163 69.61 -68.65 0.43
CA SER A 163 70.77 -67.81 0.60
C SER A 163 71.75 -68.40 1.62
N SER A 164 71.20 -68.70 2.84
CA SER A 164 72.05 -69.32 3.90
C SER A 164 72.63 -70.67 3.48
N ARG A 165 71.87 -71.46 2.69
CA ARG A 165 72.32 -72.69 2.14
C ARG A 165 73.41 -72.47 1.11
N LEU A 166 73.23 -71.57 0.17
CA LEU A 166 74.28 -71.25 -0.86
C LEU A 166 75.57 -70.77 -0.17
N GLU A 167 75.51 -69.94 0.85
CA GLU A 167 76.67 -69.48 1.57
C GLU A 167 77.49 -70.61 2.19
N ARG A 168 76.78 -71.55 2.80
CA ARG A 168 77.45 -72.75 3.33
C ARG A 168 78.12 -73.57 2.20
N PHE A 169 77.44 -73.74 1.02
CA PHE A 169 78.00 -74.46 -0.10
C PHE A 169 79.17 -73.71 -0.72
N LYS A 170 79.21 -72.40 -0.75
CA LYS A 170 80.37 -71.60 -1.17
C LYS A 170 81.60 -71.84 -0.27
N ILE A 171 81.42 -72.02 1.03
CA ILE A 171 82.50 -72.35 1.96
C ILE A 171 83.06 -73.78 1.67
N LEU A 172 82.12 -74.78 1.55
CA LEU A 172 82.54 -76.14 1.23
C LEU A 172 83.23 -76.34 -0.14
N ALA A 173 82.86 -75.50 -1.14
CA ALA A 173 83.49 -75.48 -2.45
C ALA A 173 84.89 -74.93 -2.37
N LYS A 174 85.21 -73.94 -1.53
CA LYS A 174 86.56 -73.42 -1.28
C LYS A 174 87.46 -74.46 -0.67
N ASP A 175 86.89 -75.33 0.12
CA ASP A 175 87.64 -76.45 0.75
C ASP A 175 87.71 -77.73 -0.16
N GLU A 176 87.34 -77.58 -1.46
CA GLU A 176 87.28 -78.64 -2.46
C GLU A 176 86.44 -79.87 -2.04
N SER A 177 85.60 -79.70 -1.05
CA SER A 177 84.72 -80.74 -0.42
C SER A 177 83.51 -81.08 -1.28
N ILE A 178 83.12 -80.27 -2.28
CA ILE A 178 82.00 -80.44 -3.19
C ILE A 178 82.34 -80.11 -4.64
N SER A 179 81.54 -80.62 -5.62
CA SER A 179 81.67 -80.31 -7.02
C SER A 179 81.17 -78.91 -7.37
N LEU A 180 81.80 -78.22 -8.36
CA LEU A 180 81.33 -76.91 -8.85
C LEU A 180 79.91 -76.99 -9.43
N GLY A 181 79.54 -78.14 -10.04
CA GLY A 181 78.19 -78.35 -10.56
C GLY A 181 77.07 -78.31 -9.47
N LEU A 182 77.39 -78.77 -8.23
CA LEU A 182 76.45 -78.66 -7.09
C LEU A 182 76.35 -77.22 -6.55
N LEU A 183 77.50 -76.46 -6.61
CA LEU A 183 77.41 -75.02 -6.26
C LEU A 183 76.56 -74.24 -7.27
N ASP A 184 76.74 -74.51 -8.59
CA ASP A 184 75.91 -73.89 -9.63
C ASP A 184 74.40 -74.25 -9.48
N GLU A 185 74.10 -75.46 -9.08
CA GLU A 185 72.73 -75.85 -8.81
C GLU A 185 72.16 -75.05 -7.63
N GLN A 186 72.88 -74.87 -6.52
CA GLN A 186 72.43 -74.07 -5.37
C GLN A 186 72.25 -72.58 -5.73
N ASN A 187 73.19 -72.08 -6.62
CA ASN A 187 73.05 -70.71 -7.11
C ASN A 187 71.76 -70.52 -7.95
N ARG A 188 71.47 -71.49 -8.87
CA ARG A 188 70.18 -71.46 -9.65
C ARG A 188 68.98 -71.53 -8.75
N GLU A 189 69.01 -72.39 -7.69
CA GLU A 189 67.93 -72.46 -6.74
C GLU A 189 67.71 -71.13 -5.95
N PHE A 190 68.79 -70.44 -5.58
CA PHE A 190 68.71 -69.12 -4.95
C PHE A 190 68.19 -68.05 -5.92
N GLN A 191 68.63 -68.06 -7.16
CA GLN A 191 68.06 -67.11 -8.17
C GLN A 191 66.61 -67.38 -8.45
N ALA A 192 66.14 -68.63 -8.43
CA ALA A 192 64.77 -68.97 -8.57
C ALA A 192 63.92 -68.46 -7.34
N ALA A 193 64.50 -68.50 -6.11
CA ALA A 193 63.86 -67.98 -4.93
C ALA A 193 63.72 -66.41 -4.98
N ILE A 194 64.73 -65.71 -5.48
CA ILE A 194 64.67 -64.27 -5.73
C ILE A 194 63.61 -63.95 -6.78
N ALA A 195 63.50 -64.69 -7.86
CA ALA A 195 62.43 -64.52 -8.83
C ALA A 195 61.09 -64.75 -8.22
N GLY A 196 60.98 -65.68 -7.24
CA GLY A 196 59.76 -65.89 -6.44
C GLY A 196 59.32 -64.67 -5.61
N ILE A 197 60.29 -63.91 -5.08
CA ILE A 197 60.02 -62.65 -4.37
C ILE A 197 59.41 -61.62 -5.32
N GLU A 198 60.00 -61.49 -6.53
CA GLU A 198 59.51 -60.52 -7.51
C GLU A 198 58.09 -60.89 -7.98
N VAL A 199 57.77 -62.18 -8.16
CA VAL A 199 56.42 -62.64 -8.46
C VAL A 199 55.47 -62.31 -7.33
N ALA A 200 55.88 -62.52 -6.06
CA ALA A 200 55.03 -62.18 -4.89
C ALA A 200 54.81 -60.68 -4.75
N ARG A 201 55.83 -59.83 -5.04
CA ARG A 201 55.72 -58.37 -5.09
C ARG A 201 54.76 -57.92 -6.18
N ALA A 202 54.86 -58.48 -7.39
CA ALA A 202 53.94 -58.20 -8.48
C ALA A 202 52.47 -58.58 -8.06
N GLY A 203 52.30 -59.67 -7.31
CA GLY A 203 51.00 -60.04 -6.75
C GLY A 203 50.43 -59.01 -5.79
N ILE A 204 51.26 -58.39 -4.95
CA ILE A 204 50.82 -57.29 -4.06
C ILE A 204 50.42 -56.07 -4.90
N GLU A 205 51.17 -55.68 -5.88
CA GLU A 205 50.84 -54.55 -6.72
C GLU A 205 49.56 -54.77 -7.52
N GLN A 206 49.32 -55.97 -7.99
CA GLN A 206 48.05 -56.38 -8.60
C GLN A 206 46.88 -56.27 -7.62
N ALA A 207 47.05 -56.76 -6.38
CA ALA A 207 46.01 -56.66 -5.35
C ALA A 207 45.73 -55.22 -4.96
N LYS A 208 46.74 -54.32 -4.87
CA LYS A 208 46.62 -52.90 -4.67
C LYS A 208 45.88 -52.21 -5.82
N GLY A 209 46.19 -52.60 -7.06
CA GLY A 209 45.46 -52.11 -8.23
C GLY A 209 43.96 -52.44 -8.14
N SER A 210 43.65 -53.66 -7.76
CA SER A 210 42.25 -54.07 -7.53
C SER A 210 41.57 -53.31 -6.38
N LEU A 211 42.32 -52.98 -5.30
CA LEU A 211 41.80 -52.14 -4.23
C LEU A 211 41.46 -50.76 -4.79
N LYS A 212 42.37 -50.15 -5.55
CA LYS A 212 42.17 -48.81 -6.16
C LYS A 212 40.93 -48.76 -7.06
N GLU A 213 40.72 -49.84 -7.86
CA GLU A 213 39.49 -49.97 -8.65
C GLU A 213 38.25 -49.98 -7.79
N LYS A 214 38.23 -50.70 -6.63
CA LYS A 214 37.09 -50.75 -5.70
C LYS A 214 36.89 -49.40 -4.97
N GLU A 215 37.94 -48.64 -4.68
CA GLU A 215 37.82 -47.30 -4.11
C GLU A 215 37.13 -46.35 -5.13
N LEU A 216 37.46 -46.43 -6.40
CA LEU A 216 36.79 -45.62 -7.43
C LEU A 216 35.34 -46.05 -7.61
N GLU A 217 35.00 -47.34 -7.52
CA GLU A 217 33.65 -47.84 -7.56
C GLU A 217 32.77 -47.27 -6.41
N ILE A 218 33.35 -47.08 -5.21
CA ILE A 218 32.67 -46.43 -4.09
C ILE A 218 32.39 -44.95 -4.43
N ILE A 219 33.36 -44.21 -4.93
CA ILE A 219 33.19 -42.79 -5.29
C ILE A 219 32.05 -42.64 -6.31
N VAL A 220 32.00 -43.51 -7.32
CA VAL A 220 30.91 -43.54 -8.30
C VAL A 220 29.58 -43.79 -7.61
N SER A 221 29.50 -44.83 -6.75
CA SER A 221 28.27 -45.18 -6.04
C SER A 221 27.79 -44.10 -5.08
N GLU A 222 28.73 -43.36 -4.43
CA GLU A 222 28.40 -42.19 -3.57
C GLU A 222 27.83 -41.07 -4.40
N ASN A 223 28.42 -40.74 -5.55
CA ASN A 223 27.89 -39.71 -6.44
C ASN A 223 26.52 -40.07 -7.01
N GLU A 224 26.30 -41.33 -7.37
CA GLU A 224 24.97 -41.84 -7.79
C GLU A 224 23.96 -41.72 -6.66
N LEU A 225 24.34 -42.06 -5.43
CA LEU A 225 23.49 -41.95 -4.26
C LEU A 225 23.13 -40.50 -3.99
N ALA A 226 24.09 -39.56 -4.10
CA ALA A 226 23.87 -38.11 -4.00
C ALA A 226 22.88 -37.60 -5.07
N ASN A 227 23.02 -38.09 -6.31
CA ASN A 227 22.08 -37.75 -7.39
C ASN A 227 20.66 -38.29 -7.08
N LYS A 228 20.52 -39.51 -6.56
CA LYS A 228 19.22 -40.05 -6.16
C LYS A 228 18.61 -39.28 -5.01
N LYS A 229 19.42 -38.77 -4.05
CA LYS A 229 18.95 -37.92 -2.97
C LYS A 229 18.44 -36.59 -3.52
N SER A 230 19.18 -35.96 -4.42
CA SER A 230 18.74 -34.72 -5.09
C SER A 230 17.44 -34.91 -5.88
N ALA A 231 17.23 -36.09 -6.48
CA ALA A 231 15.99 -36.42 -7.17
C ALA A 231 14.78 -36.49 -6.22
N ILE A 232 14.97 -36.95 -4.97
CA ILE A 232 13.92 -36.93 -3.92
C ILE A 232 13.60 -35.45 -3.61
N ASP A 233 14.63 -34.60 -3.40
CA ASP A 233 14.42 -33.20 -3.06
C ASP A 233 13.65 -32.46 -4.17
N VAL A 234 13.96 -32.72 -5.44
CA VAL A 234 13.23 -32.16 -6.58
C VAL A 234 11.76 -32.63 -6.56
N ALA A 235 11.54 -33.94 -6.45
CA ALA A 235 10.17 -34.50 -6.40
C ALA A 235 9.35 -33.97 -5.21
N ALA A 236 9.98 -33.80 -4.06
CA ALA A 236 9.36 -33.21 -2.87
C ALA A 236 8.97 -31.74 -3.08
N LYS A 237 9.82 -30.94 -3.77
CA LYS A 237 9.50 -29.55 -4.12
C LYS A 237 8.35 -29.46 -5.12
N GLU A 238 8.28 -30.39 -6.10
CA GLU A 238 7.15 -30.46 -7.02
C GLU A 238 5.85 -30.83 -6.28
N LEU A 239 5.90 -31.79 -5.36
CA LEU A 239 4.75 -32.12 -4.51
C LEU A 239 4.29 -30.91 -3.72
N HIS A 240 5.21 -30.22 -3.02
CA HIS A 240 4.87 -29.03 -2.25
C HIS A 240 4.24 -27.93 -3.11
N LYS A 241 4.72 -27.73 -4.35
CA LYS A 241 4.11 -26.80 -5.31
C LYS A 241 2.65 -27.17 -5.60
N THR A 242 2.38 -28.44 -5.86
CA THR A 242 1.02 -28.91 -6.17
C THR A 242 0.11 -28.87 -4.93
N GLU A 243 0.65 -29.16 -3.74
CA GLU A 243 -0.09 -29.00 -2.47
C GLU A 243 -0.44 -27.51 -2.20
N ALA A 244 0.48 -26.59 -2.50
CA ALA A 244 0.21 -25.16 -2.42
C ALA A 244 -0.89 -24.75 -3.42
N GLN A 245 -0.92 -25.33 -4.62
CA GLN A 245 -2.02 -25.12 -5.56
C GLN A 245 -3.35 -25.68 -5.00
N LEU A 246 -3.35 -26.88 -4.42
CA LEU A 246 -4.54 -27.43 -3.76
C LEU A 246 -5.00 -26.52 -2.61
N GLY A 247 -4.07 -25.92 -1.86
CA GLY A 247 -4.37 -24.95 -0.83
C GLY A 247 -5.17 -23.75 -1.33
N MET A 248 -5.03 -23.37 -2.61
CA MET A 248 -5.79 -22.29 -3.23
C MET A 248 -7.27 -22.63 -3.47
N ALA A 249 -7.66 -23.92 -3.35
CA ALA A 249 -9.06 -24.33 -3.38
C ALA A 249 -9.82 -23.90 -2.13
N TYR A 250 -9.13 -23.53 -1.06
CA TYR A 250 -9.72 -23.03 0.18
C TYR A 250 -9.58 -21.50 0.21
N ILE A 251 -10.68 -20.80 -0.04
CA ILE A 251 -10.71 -19.33 0.05
C ILE A 251 -10.85 -18.96 1.51
N LYS A 252 -9.85 -18.23 2.05
CA LYS A 252 -9.76 -17.85 3.46
C LYS A 252 -9.93 -16.35 3.64
N ALA A 253 -10.41 -15.97 4.84
CA ALA A 253 -10.50 -14.58 5.23
C ALA A 253 -9.09 -13.97 5.45
N PRO A 254 -8.76 -12.81 4.84
CA PRO A 254 -7.47 -12.16 5.01
C PRO A 254 -7.35 -11.40 6.34
N PHE A 255 -8.46 -11.00 6.95
CA PHE A 255 -8.56 -10.24 8.20
C PHE A 255 -9.88 -10.56 8.92
N ASP A 256 -10.01 -10.09 10.15
CA ASP A 256 -11.24 -10.17 10.93
C ASP A 256 -12.28 -9.17 10.43
N GLY A 257 -13.51 -9.60 10.25
CA GLY A 257 -14.54 -8.72 9.70
C GLY A 257 -15.88 -9.40 9.48
N ILE A 258 -16.59 -8.94 8.46
CA ILE A 258 -17.90 -9.47 8.05
C ILE A 258 -17.95 -9.71 6.53
N VAL A 259 -18.80 -10.65 6.11
CA VAL A 259 -19.11 -10.88 4.70
C VAL A 259 -20.10 -9.81 4.23
N SER A 260 -19.66 -8.94 3.31
CA SER A 260 -20.50 -7.86 2.75
C SER A 260 -21.28 -8.29 1.51
N LYS A 261 -20.71 -9.11 0.65
CA LYS A 261 -21.36 -9.62 -0.57
C LYS A 261 -20.98 -11.07 -0.81
N ARG A 262 -21.94 -11.87 -1.30
CA ARG A 262 -21.74 -13.22 -1.79
C ARG A 262 -22.38 -13.32 -3.18
N SER A 263 -21.58 -13.68 -4.17
CA SER A 263 -22.01 -13.73 -5.58
C SER A 263 -21.99 -15.15 -6.15
N ALA A 264 -21.51 -16.15 -5.39
CA ALA A 264 -21.50 -17.55 -5.82
C ALA A 264 -22.32 -18.42 -4.89
N ASP A 265 -22.95 -19.46 -5.45
CA ASP A 265 -23.71 -20.47 -4.75
C ASP A 265 -23.03 -21.86 -4.81
N ILE A 266 -23.48 -22.77 -3.93
CA ILE A 266 -22.99 -24.15 -3.94
C ILE A 266 -23.39 -24.81 -5.28
N GLY A 267 -22.43 -25.42 -5.96
CA GLY A 267 -22.60 -26.00 -7.29
C GLY A 267 -22.17 -25.12 -8.43
N ASP A 268 -21.91 -23.83 -8.19
CA ASP A 268 -21.44 -22.92 -9.23
C ASP A 268 -20.02 -23.27 -9.69
N PHE A 269 -19.80 -23.16 -11.00
CA PHE A 269 -18.46 -23.26 -11.58
C PHE A 269 -17.78 -21.89 -11.59
N VAL A 270 -16.68 -21.80 -10.87
CA VAL A 270 -15.88 -20.57 -10.76
C VAL A 270 -14.53 -20.71 -11.45
N THR A 271 -14.04 -19.61 -12.01
CA THR A 271 -12.74 -19.54 -12.69
C THR A 271 -11.97 -18.33 -12.19
N PRO A 272 -10.63 -18.33 -12.28
CA PRO A 272 -9.83 -17.15 -12.05
C PRO A 272 -10.29 -15.97 -12.93
N PRO A 273 -10.23 -14.73 -12.45
CA PRO A 273 -10.59 -13.56 -13.24
C PRO A 273 -9.66 -13.44 -14.46
N SER A 274 -10.24 -13.44 -15.66
CA SER A 274 -9.53 -13.29 -16.93
C SER A 274 -10.04 -12.07 -17.68
N GLY A 275 -9.31 -10.94 -17.62
CA GLY A 275 -9.44 -9.78 -18.48
C GLY A 275 -10.71 -8.92 -18.39
N VAL A 276 -11.88 -9.50 -18.15
CA VAL A 276 -13.14 -8.78 -17.91
C VAL A 276 -13.44 -8.84 -16.43
N ALA A 277 -13.80 -7.71 -15.85
CA ALA A 277 -14.18 -7.61 -14.43
C ALA A 277 -15.34 -8.58 -14.15
N LYS A 278 -15.05 -9.72 -13.55
CA LYS A 278 -16.04 -10.66 -13.07
C LYS A 278 -16.34 -10.31 -11.62
N ASP A 279 -17.61 -10.39 -11.24
CA ASP A 279 -18.00 -10.19 -9.84
C ASP A 279 -17.18 -11.10 -8.91
N PRO A 280 -16.62 -10.56 -7.82
CA PRO A 280 -15.89 -11.37 -6.85
C PRO A 280 -16.84 -12.38 -6.19
N ILE A 281 -16.32 -13.56 -5.87
CA ILE A 281 -17.07 -14.63 -5.20
C ILE A 281 -17.63 -14.17 -3.86
N LEU A 282 -16.77 -13.54 -3.07
CA LEU A 282 -17.10 -12.96 -1.78
C LEU A 282 -16.43 -11.59 -1.66
N ILE A 283 -17.13 -10.64 -1.01
CA ILE A 283 -16.52 -9.39 -0.53
C ILE A 283 -16.56 -9.42 0.98
N VAL A 284 -15.41 -9.25 1.58
CA VAL A 284 -15.25 -9.17 3.03
C VAL A 284 -14.75 -7.78 3.42
N VAL A 285 -15.23 -7.25 4.53
CA VAL A 285 -14.92 -5.91 5.01
C VAL A 285 -14.60 -5.95 6.50
N SER A 286 -13.68 -5.12 6.94
CA SER A 286 -13.42 -4.93 8.36
C SER A 286 -14.59 -4.25 9.02
N ASN A 287 -14.98 -4.71 10.22
CA ASN A 287 -15.98 -4.08 11.08
C ASN A 287 -15.40 -3.50 12.39
N GLN A 288 -14.12 -3.79 12.65
CA GLN A 288 -13.41 -3.27 13.83
C GLN A 288 -12.67 -1.97 13.53
N HIS A 289 -12.32 -1.76 12.27
CA HIS A 289 -11.64 -0.59 11.78
C HIS A 289 -12.44 0.00 10.63
N LEU A 290 -12.92 1.23 10.81
CA LEU A 290 -13.69 1.95 9.81
C LEU A 290 -12.98 3.26 9.47
N ARG A 291 -13.37 3.85 8.37
CA ARG A 291 -12.79 5.11 7.88
C ARG A 291 -13.91 6.05 7.44
N VAL A 292 -13.83 7.27 7.88
CA VAL A 292 -14.67 8.35 7.36
C VAL A 292 -13.82 9.14 6.37
N THR A 293 -14.27 9.18 5.13
CA THR A 293 -13.60 9.91 4.04
C THR A 293 -14.44 11.14 3.67
N ALA A 294 -13.79 12.29 3.58
CA ALA A 294 -14.41 13.54 3.13
C ALA A 294 -13.49 14.27 2.15
N ARG A 295 -14.07 15.11 1.30
CA ARG A 295 -13.35 15.95 0.36
C ARG A 295 -13.51 17.42 0.74
N TYR A 296 -12.41 18.09 0.95
CA TYR A 296 -12.36 19.50 1.29
C TYR A 296 -11.78 20.31 0.15
N PRO A 297 -12.31 21.52 -0.15
CA PRO A 297 -11.77 22.38 -1.20
C PRO A 297 -10.33 22.82 -0.86
N ASP A 298 -9.55 23.11 -1.87
CA ASP A 298 -8.15 23.55 -1.74
C ASP A 298 -7.99 24.83 -0.91
N THR A 299 -9.02 25.66 -0.83
CA THR A 299 -9.03 26.87 0.02
C THR A 299 -8.96 26.57 1.52
N ALA A 300 -9.34 25.36 1.95
CA ALA A 300 -9.30 24.95 3.35
C ALA A 300 -7.95 24.33 3.76
N VAL A 301 -7.05 24.05 2.81
CA VAL A 301 -5.80 23.30 3.03
C VAL A 301 -4.90 23.90 4.08
N SER A 302 -4.79 25.22 4.14
CA SER A 302 -3.90 25.92 5.08
C SER A 302 -4.23 25.67 6.56
N GLY A 303 -5.48 25.30 6.88
CA GLY A 303 -5.92 24.99 8.25
C GLY A 303 -5.95 23.50 8.57
N ILE A 304 -5.66 22.60 7.60
CA ILE A 304 -5.77 21.17 7.79
C ILE A 304 -4.43 20.58 8.28
N SER A 305 -4.49 19.88 9.40
CA SER A 305 -3.38 19.15 9.99
C SER A 305 -3.90 17.90 10.72
N LYS A 306 -3.01 16.96 11.08
CA LYS A 306 -3.36 15.79 11.92
C LYS A 306 -3.91 16.16 13.32
N LYS A 307 -3.73 17.39 13.75
CA LYS A 307 -4.24 17.89 15.04
C LYS A 307 -5.53 18.68 14.90
N THR A 308 -6.02 18.88 13.67
CA THR A 308 -7.24 19.63 13.42
C THR A 308 -8.44 18.86 13.98
N PRO A 309 -9.22 19.48 14.90
CA PRO A 309 -10.40 18.83 15.48
C PRO A 309 -11.49 18.59 14.44
N VAL A 310 -12.17 17.47 14.58
CA VAL A 310 -13.29 17.07 13.74
C VAL A 310 -14.51 16.71 14.58
N GLU A 311 -15.68 17.00 14.03
CA GLU A 311 -16.96 16.55 14.52
C GLU A 311 -17.72 15.87 13.36
N ILE A 312 -18.08 14.60 13.53
CA ILE A 312 -18.73 13.78 12.50
C ILE A 312 -20.14 13.47 13.00
N ASN A 313 -21.12 13.66 12.13
CA ASN A 313 -22.53 13.38 12.39
C ASN A 313 -23.13 12.61 11.20
N PHE A 314 -23.78 11.51 11.50
CA PHE A 314 -24.50 10.70 10.51
C PHE A 314 -26.01 10.94 10.72
N SER A 315 -26.70 11.36 9.66
CA SER A 315 -28.14 11.67 9.72
C SER A 315 -29.01 10.48 10.18
N GLN A 316 -28.53 9.25 9.94
CA GLN A 316 -29.18 8.01 10.35
C GLN A 316 -29.03 7.75 11.86
N TYR A 317 -28.05 8.37 12.51
CA TYR A 317 -27.73 8.21 13.94
C TYR A 317 -27.57 9.56 14.63
N PRO A 318 -28.63 10.35 14.75
CA PRO A 318 -28.58 11.76 15.20
C PRO A 318 -28.02 11.92 16.63
N ASN A 319 -28.11 10.89 17.45
CA ASN A 319 -27.61 10.88 18.84
C ASN A 319 -26.12 10.49 18.93
N LEU A 320 -25.48 10.09 17.80
CA LEU A 320 -24.07 9.70 17.74
C LEU A 320 -23.27 10.83 17.11
N ILE A 321 -22.64 11.64 17.95
CA ILE A 321 -21.67 12.66 17.52
C ILE A 321 -20.27 12.13 17.82
N ILE A 322 -19.47 11.96 16.77
CA ILE A 322 -18.10 11.45 16.88
C ILE A 322 -17.15 12.65 16.84
N ARG A 323 -16.34 12.81 17.89
CA ARG A 323 -15.35 13.89 18.01
C ARG A 323 -13.95 13.32 18.14
N GLY A 324 -13.01 13.96 17.46
CA GLY A 324 -11.61 13.58 17.48
C GLY A 324 -10.76 14.49 16.61
N ASN A 325 -9.73 13.93 16.02
CA ASN A 325 -8.83 14.67 15.13
C ASN A 325 -8.71 13.97 13.78
N ILE A 326 -8.23 14.68 12.77
CA ILE A 326 -7.90 14.13 11.46
C ILE A 326 -6.79 13.08 11.65
N SER A 327 -7.02 11.87 11.14
CA SER A 327 -6.01 10.80 11.15
C SER A 327 -4.98 11.04 10.05
N ARG A 328 -5.44 11.38 8.86
CA ARG A 328 -4.58 11.70 7.71
C ARG A 328 -5.32 12.54 6.66
N PHE A 329 -4.56 13.14 5.78
CA PHE A 329 -5.06 13.84 4.59
C PHE A 329 -4.10 13.64 3.43
N SER A 330 -4.65 13.71 2.21
CA SER A 330 -3.85 13.59 1.00
C SER A 330 -2.97 14.83 0.82
N PRO A 331 -1.68 14.68 0.53
CA PRO A 331 -0.83 15.80 0.14
C PRO A 331 -1.08 16.26 -1.31
N LEU A 332 -1.91 15.52 -2.06
CA LEU A 332 -2.21 15.79 -3.46
C LEU A 332 -3.62 16.38 -3.60
N ILE A 333 -3.71 17.51 -4.28
CA ILE A 333 -4.98 18.13 -4.68
C ILE A 333 -5.49 17.38 -5.92
N ASN A 334 -6.72 16.91 -5.88
CA ASN A 334 -7.39 16.36 -7.05
C ASN A 334 -7.71 17.51 -8.03
N ALA A 335 -7.13 17.44 -9.22
CA ALA A 335 -7.29 18.50 -10.23
C ALA A 335 -8.73 18.61 -10.80
N ALA A 336 -9.52 17.53 -10.76
CA ALA A 336 -10.87 17.51 -11.34
C ALA A 336 -11.86 18.33 -10.51
N ASP A 337 -11.78 18.27 -9.18
CA ASP A 337 -12.70 18.93 -8.26
C ASP A 337 -12.01 19.92 -7.30
N ARG A 338 -10.70 20.13 -7.47
CA ARG A 338 -9.87 21.01 -6.65
C ARG A 338 -10.03 20.72 -5.15
N SER A 339 -10.08 19.44 -4.78
CA SER A 339 -10.27 18.99 -3.42
C SER A 339 -9.09 18.19 -2.90
N ILE A 340 -8.95 18.13 -1.58
CA ILE A 340 -8.10 17.17 -0.88
C ILE A 340 -8.96 16.17 -0.14
N ALA A 341 -8.50 14.92 -0.09
CA ALA A 341 -9.12 13.88 0.71
C ALA A 341 -8.62 14.00 2.16
N VAL A 342 -9.57 14.04 3.09
CA VAL A 342 -9.34 13.98 4.53
C VAL A 342 -9.94 12.69 5.05
N GLU A 343 -9.18 11.96 5.85
CA GLU A 343 -9.56 10.67 6.40
C GLU A 343 -9.50 10.69 7.92
N VAL A 344 -10.54 10.17 8.53
CA VAL A 344 -10.64 9.96 9.98
C VAL A 344 -10.88 8.47 10.23
N ASP A 345 -9.93 7.83 10.90
CA ASP A 345 -10.05 6.43 11.23
C ASP A 345 -10.81 6.24 12.55
N LEU A 346 -11.74 5.31 12.54
CA LEU A 346 -12.51 4.88 13.69
C LEU A 346 -12.08 3.47 14.04
N GLU A 347 -11.83 3.21 15.31
CA GLU A 347 -11.38 1.91 15.80
C GLU A 347 -12.28 1.45 16.96
N MET A 348 -12.64 0.18 16.97
CA MET A 348 -13.42 -0.42 18.04
C MET A 348 -12.60 -0.49 19.33
N ASP A 349 -13.11 0.05 20.40
CA ASP A 349 -12.46 -0.03 21.72
C ASP A 349 -12.70 -1.42 22.33
N LEU A 350 -11.71 -2.28 22.18
CA LEU A 350 -11.70 -3.63 22.75
C LEU A 350 -10.89 -3.71 24.05
N GLY A 351 -10.45 -2.56 24.61
CA GLY A 351 -9.60 -2.50 25.79
C GLY A 351 -8.13 -2.88 25.54
N GLU A 352 -7.77 -3.08 24.29
CA GLU A 352 -6.42 -3.39 23.84
C GLU A 352 -5.65 -2.14 23.38
N LYS A 353 -4.36 -2.29 23.09
CA LYS A 353 -3.56 -1.19 22.53
C LYS A 353 -4.10 -0.80 21.14
N ARG A 354 -4.24 0.52 20.89
CA ARG A 354 -4.61 1.05 19.58
C ARG A 354 -3.75 0.48 18.47
N MET A 355 -4.38 -0.02 17.41
CA MET A 355 -3.69 -0.52 16.24
C MET A 355 -3.38 0.61 15.23
N LEU A 356 -4.27 1.62 15.17
CA LEU A 356 -4.14 2.75 14.25
C LEU A 356 -3.74 4.02 14.99
N GLU A 357 -2.69 4.68 14.49
CA GLU A 357 -2.24 5.97 15.04
C GLU A 357 -3.27 7.07 14.75
N ASN A 358 -3.64 7.85 15.78
CA ASN A 358 -4.66 8.91 15.70
C ASN A 358 -6.08 8.44 15.32
N SER A 359 -6.43 7.16 15.58
CA SER A 359 -7.80 6.70 15.45
C SER A 359 -8.70 7.25 16.58
N ILE A 360 -10.01 7.35 16.30
CA ILE A 360 -11.02 7.64 17.31
C ILE A 360 -11.58 6.33 17.81
N LEU A 361 -11.49 6.10 19.11
CA LEU A 361 -12.03 4.89 19.74
C LEU A 361 -13.55 5.02 19.93
N LEU A 362 -14.28 4.03 19.45
CA LEU A 362 -15.72 3.90 19.63
C LEU A 362 -16.03 2.61 20.38
N LYS A 363 -17.03 2.64 21.24
CA LYS A 363 -17.50 1.43 21.94
C LYS A 363 -18.04 0.42 20.94
N PRO A 364 -17.93 -0.90 21.20
CA PRO A 364 -18.47 -1.94 20.34
C PRO A 364 -19.93 -1.72 19.96
N GLU A 365 -20.78 -1.32 20.93
CA GLU A 365 -22.19 -1.02 20.71
C GLU A 365 -22.41 0.11 19.68
N GLN A 366 -21.52 1.08 19.63
CA GLN A 366 -21.61 2.19 18.66
C GLN A 366 -21.16 1.74 17.27
N MET A 367 -20.12 0.91 17.18
CA MET A 367 -19.57 0.41 15.92
C MET A 367 -20.49 -0.62 15.25
N ASP A 368 -21.03 -1.59 16.01
CA ASP A 368 -21.88 -2.67 15.47
C ASP A 368 -23.18 -2.14 14.83
N HIS A 369 -23.61 -0.94 15.18
CA HIS A 369 -24.78 -0.30 14.57
C HIS A 369 -24.45 0.53 13.32
N LEU A 370 -23.18 0.87 13.07
CA LEU A 370 -22.81 1.68 11.93
C LEU A 370 -22.81 0.86 10.64
N LEU A 371 -23.70 1.19 9.72
CA LEU A 371 -23.75 0.57 8.40
C LEU A 371 -22.69 1.21 7.48
N LEU A 372 -21.93 0.37 6.79
CA LEU A 372 -20.94 0.83 5.82
C LEU A 372 -21.62 1.48 4.60
N GLY A 373 -20.99 2.52 4.04
CA GLY A 373 -21.53 3.26 2.92
C GLY A 373 -22.53 4.38 3.29
N ILE A 374 -22.84 4.57 4.57
CA ILE A 374 -23.68 5.70 4.99
C ILE A 374 -22.97 7.02 4.76
N THR A 375 -23.74 8.05 4.45
CA THR A 375 -23.27 9.42 4.30
C THR A 375 -23.59 10.23 5.55
N GLY A 376 -22.70 11.12 5.88
CA GLY A 376 -22.85 12.05 7.00
C GLY A 376 -22.23 13.40 6.67
N THR A 377 -22.08 14.22 7.69
CA THR A 377 -21.36 15.49 7.62
C THR A 377 -20.17 15.45 8.57
N ILE A 378 -19.06 15.99 8.09
CA ILE A 378 -17.88 16.18 8.91
C ILE A 378 -17.54 17.68 8.93
N LYS A 379 -17.48 18.23 10.14
CA LYS A 379 -17.09 19.60 10.41
C LYS A 379 -15.65 19.60 10.91
N ILE A 380 -14.78 20.36 10.27
CA ILE A 380 -13.40 20.60 10.73
C ILE A 380 -13.25 22.03 11.23
N GLU A 381 -12.47 22.20 12.28
CA GLU A 381 -12.09 23.52 12.81
C GLU A 381 -10.73 23.92 12.25
N LEU A 382 -10.74 24.82 11.25
CA LEU A 382 -9.52 25.20 10.51
C LEU A 382 -8.65 26.15 11.30
N GLN A 383 -9.25 27.13 11.99
CA GLN A 383 -8.53 28.15 12.72
C GLN A 383 -9.41 28.71 13.85
N ASN A 384 -8.82 28.90 15.02
CA ASN A 384 -9.45 29.66 16.09
C ASN A 384 -9.03 31.11 16.03
N LEU A 385 -9.99 31.99 15.81
CA LEU A 385 -9.80 33.43 15.85
C LEU A 385 -10.07 33.95 17.27
N HIS A 386 -9.13 34.72 17.81
CA HIS A 386 -9.25 35.33 19.12
C HIS A 386 -9.59 36.82 18.99
N ASN A 387 -10.54 37.25 19.81
CA ASN A 387 -10.99 38.68 19.82
C ASN A 387 -11.44 39.14 18.43
N ALA A 388 -12.10 38.31 17.66
CA ALA A 388 -12.58 38.66 16.34
C ALA A 388 -13.91 39.42 16.41
N GLY A 389 -13.98 40.57 15.74
CA GLY A 389 -15.23 41.31 15.59
C GLY A 389 -16.08 40.75 14.48
N VAL A 390 -17.30 40.31 14.82
CA VAL A 390 -18.29 39.75 13.91
C VAL A 390 -19.30 40.85 13.52
N VAL A 391 -19.59 40.97 12.23
CA VAL A 391 -20.59 41.89 11.68
C VAL A 391 -21.57 41.15 10.78
N PRO A 392 -22.78 41.63 10.55
CA PRO A 392 -23.68 41.04 9.56
C PRO A 392 -23.06 41.02 8.16
N SER A 393 -23.26 39.98 7.37
CA SER A 393 -22.65 39.83 6.04
C SER A 393 -23.01 40.96 5.08
N ASN A 394 -24.18 41.62 5.25
CA ASN A 394 -24.61 42.78 4.49
C ASN A 394 -23.82 44.08 4.81
N ALA A 395 -23.00 44.10 5.87
CA ALA A 395 -22.11 45.21 6.20
C ALA A 395 -20.92 45.32 5.24
N VAL A 396 -20.57 44.23 4.57
CA VAL A 396 -19.45 44.16 3.64
C VAL A 396 -19.96 44.27 2.20
N ILE A 397 -19.51 45.26 1.46
CA ILE A 397 -19.88 45.40 0.04
C ILE A 397 -18.64 45.40 -0.86
N LYS A 398 -18.83 45.06 -2.13
CA LYS A 398 -17.75 45.13 -3.13
C LYS A 398 -17.76 46.52 -3.82
N LYS A 399 -16.66 47.25 -3.71
CA LYS A 399 -16.43 48.49 -4.44
C LYS A 399 -15.21 48.31 -5.35
N ASN A 400 -15.39 48.54 -6.65
CA ASN A 400 -14.34 48.25 -7.67
C ASN A 400 -13.75 46.84 -7.59
N GLY A 401 -14.62 45.84 -7.30
CA GLY A 401 -14.21 44.41 -7.21
C GLY A 401 -13.54 44.04 -5.88
N LYS A 402 -13.26 44.98 -4.97
CA LYS A 402 -12.63 44.72 -3.67
C LYS A 402 -13.65 44.84 -2.55
N PRO A 403 -13.61 43.94 -1.53
CA PRO A 403 -14.45 44.09 -0.36
C PRO A 403 -14.06 45.31 0.46
N VAL A 404 -15.08 46.09 0.89
CA VAL A 404 -14.90 47.27 1.73
C VAL A 404 -16.00 47.31 2.79
N VAL A 405 -15.70 47.97 3.90
CA VAL A 405 -16.64 48.23 4.99
C VAL A 405 -16.69 49.74 5.26
N PHE A 406 -17.88 50.23 5.59
CA PHE A 406 -18.12 51.62 5.93
C PHE A 406 -18.19 51.73 7.45
N VAL A 407 -17.32 52.54 8.04
CA VAL A 407 -17.25 52.76 9.47
C VAL A 407 -17.50 54.26 9.76
N VAL A 408 -18.27 54.57 10.79
CA VAL A 408 -18.52 55.94 11.20
C VAL A 408 -17.57 56.33 12.33
N ILE A 409 -16.72 57.30 12.08
CA ILE A 409 -15.76 57.90 13.03
C ILE A 409 -16.02 59.38 13.10
N ASP A 410 -16.24 59.94 14.29
CA ASP A 410 -16.52 61.37 14.51
C ASP A 410 -17.66 61.91 13.61
N LYS A 411 -18.75 61.14 13.45
CA LYS A 411 -19.90 61.42 12.59
C LYS A 411 -19.55 61.53 11.09
N LYS A 412 -18.39 61.07 10.67
CA LYS A 412 -17.99 60.97 9.28
C LYS A 412 -17.82 59.52 8.84
N VAL A 413 -18.18 59.25 7.60
CA VAL A 413 -18.01 57.91 6.99
C VAL A 413 -16.58 57.72 6.53
N LYS A 414 -15.98 56.62 6.96
CA LYS A 414 -14.71 56.10 6.47
C LYS A 414 -14.93 54.81 5.70
N ILE A 415 -14.31 54.69 4.56
CA ILE A 415 -14.37 53.50 3.72
C ILE A 415 -13.07 52.71 3.92
N LEU A 416 -13.12 51.63 4.65
CA LEU A 416 -11.95 50.81 4.95
C LEU A 416 -11.92 49.58 4.03
N PRO A 417 -10.77 49.30 3.39
CA PRO A 417 -10.56 48.01 2.73
C PRO A 417 -10.76 46.88 3.73
N ALA A 418 -11.45 45.85 3.31
CA ALA A 418 -11.73 44.70 4.15
C ALA A 418 -11.15 43.40 3.54
N LYS A 419 -10.75 42.47 4.40
CA LYS A 419 -10.37 41.11 4.04
C LYS A 419 -11.30 40.19 4.79
N ILE A 420 -12.07 39.37 4.06
CA ILE A 420 -13.00 38.40 4.65
C ILE A 420 -12.21 37.20 5.13
N GLU A 421 -12.30 36.91 6.42
CA GLU A 421 -11.72 35.69 7.02
C GLU A 421 -12.79 34.57 7.13
N MET A 422 -14.03 34.93 7.46
CA MET A 422 -15.16 34.00 7.56
C MET A 422 -16.43 34.72 7.11
N ASP A 423 -17.26 34.05 6.33
CA ASP A 423 -18.62 34.48 5.96
C ASP A 423 -19.52 33.26 5.91
N ASP A 424 -20.53 33.20 6.76
CA ASP A 424 -21.52 32.13 6.80
C ASP A 424 -22.87 32.53 6.14
N GLY A 425 -22.88 33.70 5.48
CA GLY A 425 -24.07 34.28 4.83
C GLY A 425 -25.00 35.05 5.76
N LYS A 426 -24.79 34.99 7.07
CA LYS A 426 -25.49 35.81 8.10
C LYS A 426 -24.51 36.74 8.79
N GLU A 427 -23.40 36.19 9.26
CA GLU A 427 -22.36 36.90 10.00
C GLU A 427 -21.01 36.72 9.27
N THR A 428 -20.20 37.79 9.30
CA THR A 428 -18.90 37.85 8.64
C THR A 428 -17.84 38.32 9.61
N VAL A 429 -16.69 37.63 9.65
CA VAL A 429 -15.47 38.08 10.33
C VAL A 429 -14.56 38.73 9.29
N ILE A 430 -14.16 39.94 9.54
CA ILE A 430 -13.30 40.71 8.62
C ILE A 430 -12.12 41.36 9.36
N LEU A 431 -11.01 41.42 8.62
CA LEU A 431 -9.92 42.31 8.92
C LEU A 431 -10.12 43.62 8.15
N VAL A 432 -9.88 44.77 8.78
CA VAL A 432 -9.91 46.08 8.15
C VAL A 432 -8.51 46.69 8.17
N ALA A 433 -8.17 47.41 7.13
CA ALA A 433 -6.91 48.15 7.11
C ALA A 433 -6.96 49.30 8.12
N ASP A 434 -5.85 49.56 8.85
CA ASP A 434 -5.73 50.66 9.77
C ASP A 434 -5.71 51.98 9.00
N GLU A 435 -6.38 53.03 9.55
CA GLU A 435 -6.49 54.36 8.91
C GLU A 435 -5.14 55.03 8.52
N LYS A 436 -4.05 54.64 9.22
CA LYS A 436 -2.75 55.31 9.07
C LYS A 436 -1.75 54.56 8.17
N THR A 437 -1.98 53.28 7.93
CA THR A 437 -1.09 52.44 7.12
C THR A 437 -1.88 51.28 6.51
N GLU A 438 -2.01 51.24 5.18
CA GLU A 438 -2.67 50.14 4.44
C GLU A 438 -1.99 48.79 4.65
N SER A 439 -0.91 48.73 5.40
CA SER A 439 -0.14 47.53 5.68
C SER A 439 -0.52 46.81 6.98
N HIS A 440 -1.27 47.43 7.88
CA HIS A 440 -1.66 46.85 9.14
C HIS A 440 -3.15 46.47 9.13
N TRP A 441 -3.44 45.20 9.26
CA TRP A 441 -4.79 44.63 9.32
C TRP A 441 -5.17 44.35 10.77
N ARG A 442 -6.36 44.81 11.18
CA ARG A 442 -6.91 44.55 12.52
C ARG A 442 -8.33 44.03 12.44
N TYR A 443 -8.76 43.27 13.44
CA TYR A 443 -10.17 42.99 13.62
C TYR A 443 -10.94 44.22 14.02
N LEU A 444 -12.24 44.26 13.69
CA LEU A 444 -13.14 45.30 14.18
C LEU A 444 -13.34 45.14 15.69
N ASN A 445 -13.38 46.23 16.41
CA ASN A 445 -13.60 46.30 17.83
C ASN A 445 -15.07 46.65 18.15
N ALA A 446 -15.56 46.37 19.38
CA ALA A 446 -16.88 46.73 19.82
C ALA A 446 -17.22 48.21 19.71
N ASN A 447 -16.21 49.08 19.69
CA ASN A 447 -16.39 50.52 19.57
C ASN A 447 -16.50 51.01 18.09
N ASP A 448 -16.20 50.16 17.13
CA ASP A 448 -16.35 50.53 15.72
C ASP A 448 -17.84 50.55 15.36
N LYS A 449 -18.27 51.59 14.66
CA LYS A 449 -19.66 51.77 14.22
C LYS A 449 -19.77 51.43 12.75
N VAL A 450 -20.16 50.16 12.42
CA VAL A 450 -20.21 49.66 11.06
C VAL A 450 -21.58 49.92 10.43
N VAL A 451 -21.58 50.50 9.24
CA VAL A 451 -22.81 50.81 8.49
C VAL A 451 -23.36 49.57 7.81
N VAL A 452 -24.67 49.26 8.04
CA VAL A 452 -25.33 48.08 7.47
C VAL A 452 -26.39 48.40 6.42
N ASN A 453 -26.66 49.70 6.16
CA ASN A 453 -27.62 50.09 5.13
C ASN A 453 -27.14 51.30 4.32
N ARG A 454 -27.71 51.50 3.12
CA ARG A 454 -27.44 52.65 2.23
C ARG A 454 -25.97 52.90 1.89
N GLN A 455 -25.10 51.88 1.99
CA GLN A 455 -23.65 52.03 1.75
C GLN A 455 -23.34 52.56 0.34
N SER A 456 -24.17 52.24 -0.68
CA SER A 456 -24.01 52.71 -2.05
C SER A 456 -24.19 54.25 -2.22
N GLU A 457 -24.85 54.89 -1.26
CA GLU A 457 -25.13 56.33 -1.28
C GLU A 457 -24.07 57.14 -0.51
N LEU A 458 -23.11 56.46 0.11
CA LEU A 458 -22.12 57.08 0.99
C LEU A 458 -20.78 57.30 0.25
N VAL A 459 -20.19 58.42 0.56
CA VAL A 459 -18.84 58.75 0.06
C VAL A 459 -17.89 59.04 1.23
N GLU A 460 -16.61 58.90 0.98
CA GLU A 460 -15.56 59.16 1.97
C GLU A 460 -15.71 60.53 2.61
N ASN A 461 -15.56 60.63 3.94
CA ASN A 461 -15.68 61.84 4.76
C ASN A 461 -17.07 62.51 4.76
N MET A 462 -18.13 61.84 4.30
CA MET A 462 -19.49 62.37 4.36
C MET A 462 -19.98 62.43 5.81
N GLU A 463 -20.55 63.55 6.23
CA GLU A 463 -21.22 63.65 7.55
C GLU A 463 -22.55 62.92 7.54
N VAL A 464 -22.74 62.07 8.54
CA VAL A 464 -23.97 61.27 8.73
C VAL A 464 -24.47 61.33 10.15
N GLU A 465 -25.78 61.21 10.29
CA GLU A 465 -26.41 60.85 11.57
C GLU A 465 -26.58 59.34 11.59
N PHE A 466 -26.31 58.69 12.70
CA PHE A 466 -26.46 57.25 12.79
C PHE A 466 -27.38 56.85 13.91
N LYS A 467 -28.10 55.76 13.65
CA LYS A 467 -28.93 55.06 14.64
C LYS A 467 -28.33 53.69 14.82
N GLU A 468 -28.01 53.33 16.07
CA GLU A 468 -27.49 52.02 16.40
C GLU A 468 -28.64 51.02 16.36
N VAL A 469 -28.41 49.89 15.69
CA VAL A 469 -29.37 48.78 15.59
C VAL A 469 -28.66 47.54 16.14
N ASN A 470 -29.37 46.80 16.97
CA ASN A 470 -28.82 45.49 17.42
C ASN A 470 -28.75 44.55 16.23
N PRO A 471 -27.64 43.81 16.09
CA PRO A 471 -27.40 42.87 14.99
C PRO A 471 -28.39 41.71 14.97
#